data_d265ae4b99ca46d58003d33814ec79ab
#
_entry.id   d265ae4b99ca46d58003d33814ec79ab
#
_cell.length_a   1.000
_cell.length_b   1.000
_cell.length_c   1.000
_cell.angle_alpha   90.00
_cell.angle_beta   90.00
_cell.angle_gamma   90.00
#
_symmetry.space_group_name_H-M   'P 1'
#
loop_
_entity.id
_entity.type
_entity.pdbx_description
1 polymer ?
#
loop_
_entity_poly.entity_id
_entity_poly.type
_entity_poly.pdbx_seq_one_letter_code
_entity_poly.pdbx_strand_id
1 'polypeptide(L)'
;MSNQYPVTLPPKGSNINFSEITQSEISFGQQVFNIEKTDYYKPKLFSGEAPGVFNTLHQAHPEIERLFKLLKTSDWDEQETLEGNDNKLQFKVMAPYKVEPMKRTLGFQWETDTTVGRTLAIFGAFAATNDQLFEIYMRIADNENLHARTYSEIIKSSFDDVEAVLTDILNARETLQRLAKAGAVFTKMRRTLCEVELGLREKDEQYYQEIYLFIVTVYCVERIQFLSSFAITFCYGQAGHFIEIANSVRLICRDEYEIHVKLGKYIVQKFAEDAITVEAKALAFPQVKEIIDEIREAEHVSLDYQLETVAHEGLFGFSVDDFRTWVDFCCADVYKTFGITPDFEVPKNHRLPYMNDWTNNDNFQQSPQEENAVNYRLLPMSRDDRDVVFACNF
;
A
#
# COMPACT_ATOMS: atom_id res chain seq x y z
N MET A 1 -22.41 28.06 17.45
CA MET A 1 -21.71 29.37 17.38
C MET A 1 -20.56 29.17 16.43
N SER A 2 -20.60 29.80 15.26
CA SER A 2 -19.57 29.63 14.21
C SER A 2 -18.31 30.37 14.62
N ASN A 3 -17.27 29.64 15.02
CA ASN A 3 -15.93 30.20 15.12
C ASN A 3 -15.39 30.43 13.70
N GLN A 4 -15.72 31.62 13.15
CA GLN A 4 -14.97 32.16 12.02
C GLN A 4 -13.63 32.67 12.57
N TYR A 5 -12.54 31.89 12.34
CA TYR A 5 -11.21 32.41 12.52
C TYR A 5 -10.88 33.34 11.36
N PRO A 6 -10.65 34.65 11.61
CA PRO A 6 -10.15 35.51 10.54
C PRO A 6 -8.69 35.14 10.30
N VAL A 7 -8.41 34.38 9.25
CA VAL A 7 -7.05 34.21 8.73
C VAL A 7 -6.64 35.53 8.08
N THR A 8 -6.17 36.48 8.85
CA THR A 8 -5.44 37.63 8.31
C THR A 8 -4.01 37.22 8.06
N LEU A 9 -3.73 36.82 6.80
CA LEU A 9 -2.34 36.66 6.38
C LEU A 9 -1.61 37.98 6.54
N PRO A 10 -0.40 38.01 7.12
CA PRO A 10 0.40 39.22 7.21
C PRO A 10 0.67 39.78 5.81
N PRO A 11 0.73 41.12 5.65
CA PRO A 11 1.00 41.73 4.35
C PRO A 11 2.32 41.21 3.78
N LYS A 12 2.37 40.90 2.48
CA LYS A 12 3.57 40.48 1.77
C LYS A 12 4.70 41.49 2.03
N GLY A 13 5.76 41.04 2.70
CA GLY A 13 6.95 41.87 2.96
C GLY A 13 7.09 42.35 4.41
N SER A 14 6.21 41.99 5.35
CA SER A 14 6.44 42.26 6.76
C SER A 14 7.56 41.34 7.30
N ASN A 15 8.63 41.95 7.82
CA ASN A 15 9.63 41.23 8.63
C ASN A 15 8.91 40.80 9.93
N ILE A 16 8.62 39.51 10.08
CA ILE A 16 8.08 38.98 11.32
C ILE A 16 9.18 39.03 12.37
N ASN A 17 9.01 39.88 13.37
CA ASN A 17 9.88 39.86 14.54
C ASN A 17 9.44 38.77 15.49
N PHE A 18 10.08 37.63 15.45
CA PHE A 18 9.74 36.47 16.30
C PHE A 18 9.88 36.72 17.80
N SER A 19 10.51 37.83 18.23
CA SER A 19 10.59 38.20 19.64
C SER A 19 9.28 38.79 20.21
N GLU A 20 8.30 39.13 19.35
CA GLU A 20 7.02 39.74 19.72
C GLU A 20 5.81 38.85 19.34
N ILE A 21 6.00 37.54 19.32
CA ILE A 21 4.91 36.59 19.03
C ILE A 21 3.81 36.72 20.10
N THR A 22 2.61 37.03 19.66
CA THR A 22 1.45 37.17 20.55
C THR A 22 0.93 35.81 21.03
N GLN A 23 0.16 35.80 22.13
CA GLN A 23 -0.44 34.57 22.66
C GLN A 23 -1.38 33.90 21.63
N SER A 24 -2.02 34.68 20.76
CA SER A 24 -2.85 34.11 19.68
C SER A 24 -2.02 33.43 18.58
N GLU A 25 -0.83 33.96 18.26
CA GLU A 25 0.10 33.35 17.32
C GLU A 25 0.71 32.07 17.89
N ILE A 26 1.00 32.04 19.20
CA ILE A 26 1.43 30.83 19.91
C ILE A 26 0.33 29.76 19.86
N SER A 27 -0.93 30.15 20.14
CA SER A 27 -2.06 29.22 20.09
C SER A 27 -2.30 28.66 18.68
N PHE A 28 -2.10 29.46 17.64
CA PHE A 28 -2.17 29.00 16.25
C PHE A 28 -1.04 28.01 15.93
N GLY A 29 0.18 28.29 16.41
CA GLY A 29 1.34 27.39 16.24
C GLY A 29 1.16 26.04 16.94
N GLN A 30 0.35 25.93 17.98
CA GLN A 30 0.07 24.65 18.67
C GLN A 30 -0.66 23.63 17.79
N GLN A 31 -1.36 24.08 16.74
CA GLN A 31 -2.03 23.16 15.80
C GLN A 31 -1.03 22.31 14.98
N VAL A 32 0.19 22.79 14.81
CA VAL A 32 1.23 22.12 14.02
C VAL A 32 2.35 21.56 14.90
N PHE A 33 2.69 22.27 15.97
CA PHE A 33 3.78 21.91 16.86
C PHE A 33 3.24 21.38 18.21
N ASN A 34 3.71 20.21 18.64
CA ASN A 34 3.44 19.69 19.99
C ASN A 34 4.22 20.51 21.04
N ILE A 35 3.67 21.68 21.44
CA ILE A 35 4.29 22.58 22.41
C ILE A 35 4.31 21.97 23.82
N GLU A 36 3.21 21.28 24.18
CA GLU A 36 3.05 20.67 25.51
C GLU A 36 3.93 19.43 25.70
N LYS A 37 4.57 18.94 24.62
CA LYS A 37 5.42 17.74 24.65
C LYS A 37 4.72 16.49 25.20
N THR A 38 3.42 16.40 24.97
CA THR A 38 2.64 15.20 25.30
C THR A 38 3.02 14.04 24.39
N ASP A 39 2.92 12.82 24.91
CA ASP A 39 3.16 11.56 24.17
C ASP A 39 4.59 11.40 23.57
N TYR A 40 5.50 12.30 23.86
CA TYR A 40 6.85 12.33 23.26
C TYR A 40 7.64 11.03 23.41
N TYR A 41 7.57 10.37 24.57
CA TYR A 41 8.38 9.17 24.84
C TYR A 41 7.70 7.87 24.41
N LYS A 42 6.39 7.87 24.26
CA LYS A 42 5.59 6.69 23.88
C LYS A 42 4.43 7.10 22.98
N PRO A 43 4.74 7.60 21.78
CA PRO A 43 3.69 7.95 20.84
C PRO A 43 2.91 6.69 20.46
N LYS A 44 1.58 6.80 20.52
CA LYS A 44 0.66 5.75 20.08
C LYS A 44 0.50 5.79 18.57
N LEU A 45 -0.05 4.72 18.01
CA LEU A 45 -0.19 4.63 16.55
C LEU A 45 -1.13 5.71 15.99
N PHE A 46 -2.28 5.93 16.64
CA PHE A 46 -3.36 6.79 16.08
C PHE A 46 -4.00 7.74 17.08
N SER A 47 -3.69 7.65 18.37
CA SER A 47 -4.31 8.48 19.40
C SER A 47 -3.28 9.33 20.12
N GLY A 48 -3.76 10.46 20.68
CA GLY A 48 -2.87 11.46 21.28
C GLY A 48 -2.30 12.43 20.24
N GLU A 49 -1.15 13.00 20.55
CA GLU A 49 -0.49 14.01 19.74
C GLU A 49 0.79 13.46 19.12
N ALA A 50 1.09 13.86 17.90
CA ALA A 50 2.38 13.59 17.29
C ALA A 50 3.50 14.24 18.12
N PRO A 51 4.67 13.57 18.32
CA PRO A 51 5.71 14.05 19.24
C PRO A 51 6.30 15.42 18.90
N GLY A 52 6.18 15.87 17.66
CA GLY A 52 6.73 17.13 17.19
C GLY A 52 8.25 17.14 16.98
N VAL A 53 8.92 16.02 17.30
CA VAL A 53 10.34 15.76 17.02
C VAL A 53 10.49 14.30 16.69
N PHE A 54 10.98 14.00 15.49
CA PHE A 54 11.20 12.61 15.05
C PHE A 54 12.23 11.92 15.97
N ASN A 55 11.81 10.82 16.60
CA ASN A 55 12.58 10.19 17.66
C ASN A 55 13.01 8.77 17.30
N THR A 56 14.28 8.58 16.95
CA THR A 56 14.86 7.25 16.73
C THR A 56 15.50 6.64 17.98
N LEU A 57 15.52 7.38 19.10
CA LEU A 57 16.13 6.92 20.36
C LEU A 57 15.19 6.00 21.15
N HIS A 58 13.88 6.24 21.09
CA HIS A 58 12.85 5.49 21.81
C HIS A 58 11.84 4.96 20.81
N GLN A 59 12.03 3.72 20.39
CA GLN A 59 11.16 3.06 19.42
C GLN A 59 10.04 2.32 20.12
N ALA A 60 8.83 2.88 20.08
CA ALA A 60 7.65 2.23 20.64
C ALA A 60 7.24 0.98 19.83
N HIS A 61 7.49 0.99 18.53
CA HIS A 61 7.10 -0.05 17.57
C HIS A 61 8.29 -0.56 16.74
N PRO A 62 9.22 -1.36 17.31
CA PRO A 62 10.42 -1.82 16.59
C PRO A 62 10.13 -2.58 15.29
N GLU A 63 8.96 -3.23 15.18
CA GLU A 63 8.56 -3.94 13.98
C GLU A 63 8.29 -2.98 12.80
N ILE A 64 7.72 -1.81 13.06
CA ILE A 64 7.52 -0.78 12.03
C ILE A 64 8.88 -0.32 11.49
N GLU A 65 9.83 -0.05 12.38
CA GLU A 65 11.21 0.32 12.01
C GLU A 65 11.89 -0.78 11.18
N ARG A 66 11.70 -2.04 11.55
CA ARG A 66 12.25 -3.18 10.79
C ARG A 66 11.67 -3.23 9.38
N LEU A 67 10.36 -3.07 9.23
CA LEU A 67 9.67 -3.08 7.94
C LEU A 67 10.07 -1.86 7.09
N PHE A 68 10.19 -0.69 7.69
CA PHE A 68 10.66 0.51 7.00
C PHE A 68 12.08 0.31 6.43
N LYS A 69 13.00 -0.24 7.25
CA LYS A 69 14.37 -0.53 6.79
C LYS A 69 14.39 -1.57 5.67
N LEU A 70 13.55 -2.60 5.78
CA LEU A 70 13.43 -3.61 4.73
C LEU A 70 12.95 -2.97 3.42
N LEU A 71 11.87 -2.19 3.44
CA LEU A 71 11.37 -1.48 2.26
C LEU A 71 12.42 -0.56 1.65
N LYS A 72 13.16 0.17 2.50
CA LYS A 72 14.22 1.08 2.05
C LYS A 72 15.41 0.36 1.40
N THR A 73 15.74 -0.85 1.85
CA THR A 73 16.85 -1.63 1.28
C THR A 73 16.44 -2.48 0.08
N SER A 74 15.13 -2.60 -0.16
CA SER A 74 14.55 -3.35 -1.28
C SER A 74 14.14 -2.45 -2.44
N ASP A 75 14.64 -1.22 -2.52
CA ASP A 75 14.36 -0.30 -3.63
C ASP A 75 14.76 -0.90 -4.98
N TRP A 76 13.92 -0.67 -5.97
CA TRP A 76 14.11 -1.11 -7.35
C TRP A 76 13.57 -0.04 -8.33
N ASP A 77 13.84 -0.22 -9.63
CA ASP A 77 13.42 0.69 -10.68
C ASP A 77 12.43 0.01 -11.61
N GLU A 78 11.39 0.73 -12.07
CA GLU A 78 10.34 0.19 -12.93
C GLU A 78 10.84 -0.39 -14.26
N GLN A 79 12.07 -0.11 -14.65
CA GLN A 79 12.67 -0.61 -15.89
C GLN A 79 13.57 -1.84 -15.68
N GLU A 80 13.89 -2.22 -14.45
CA GLU A 80 14.84 -3.31 -14.15
C GLU A 80 14.49 -4.65 -14.82
N THR A 81 13.22 -4.90 -15.08
CA THR A 81 12.73 -6.18 -15.62
C THR A 81 12.14 -6.08 -17.03
N LEU A 82 12.12 -4.88 -17.64
CA LEU A 82 11.50 -4.61 -18.93
C LEU A 82 12.53 -4.35 -20.05
N GLU A 83 13.62 -5.09 -20.07
CA GLU A 83 14.75 -4.86 -20.99
C GLU A 83 14.50 -5.31 -22.45
N GLY A 84 13.45 -6.12 -22.72
CA GLY A 84 13.21 -6.77 -24.01
C GLY A 84 11.98 -6.26 -24.76
N ASN A 85 11.76 -6.87 -25.93
CA ASN A 85 10.53 -6.71 -26.73
C ASN A 85 9.65 -7.96 -26.71
N ASP A 86 9.98 -8.94 -25.85
CA ASP A 86 9.33 -10.25 -25.85
C ASP A 86 7.86 -10.16 -25.48
N ASN A 87 7.50 -9.32 -24.52
CA ASN A 87 6.11 -9.10 -24.13
C ASN A 87 5.26 -8.61 -25.31
N LYS A 88 5.76 -7.61 -26.05
CA LYS A 88 5.08 -7.06 -27.22
C LYS A 88 4.86 -8.10 -28.30
N LEU A 89 5.86 -8.95 -28.56
CA LEU A 89 5.71 -10.04 -29.50
C LEU A 89 4.69 -11.06 -29.01
N GLN A 90 4.70 -11.43 -27.74
CA GLN A 90 3.77 -12.40 -27.16
C GLN A 90 2.34 -11.90 -27.21
N PHE A 91 2.07 -10.62 -26.91
CA PHE A 91 0.75 -10.02 -27.07
C PHE A 91 0.23 -10.06 -28.50
N LYS A 92 1.13 -10.03 -29.52
CA LYS A 92 0.76 -10.12 -30.94
C LYS A 92 0.50 -11.54 -31.42
N VAL A 93 1.26 -12.52 -30.94
CA VAL A 93 1.23 -13.90 -31.47
C VAL A 93 0.34 -14.83 -30.68
N MET A 94 0.14 -14.58 -29.39
CA MET A 94 -0.75 -15.39 -28.55
C MET A 94 -2.21 -15.18 -28.96
N ALA A 95 -3.01 -16.24 -28.88
CA ALA A 95 -4.43 -16.15 -29.21
C ALA A 95 -5.12 -15.08 -28.34
N PRO A 96 -5.96 -14.20 -28.91
CA PRO A 96 -6.58 -13.08 -28.19
C PRO A 96 -7.29 -13.49 -26.89
N TYR A 97 -8.01 -14.61 -26.91
CA TYR A 97 -8.72 -15.11 -25.74
C TYR A 97 -7.78 -15.52 -24.58
N LYS A 98 -6.52 -15.88 -24.88
CA LYS A 98 -5.49 -16.20 -23.88
C LYS A 98 -4.74 -14.95 -23.40
N VAL A 99 -4.80 -13.86 -24.12
CA VAL A 99 -4.17 -12.58 -23.74
C VAL A 99 -5.07 -11.78 -22.80
N GLU A 100 -6.36 -11.91 -22.97
CA GLU A 100 -7.37 -11.10 -22.27
C GLU A 100 -7.29 -11.18 -20.75
N PRO A 101 -7.08 -12.35 -20.09
CA PRO A 101 -6.91 -12.40 -18.64
C PRO A 101 -5.70 -11.58 -18.14
N MET A 102 -4.58 -11.56 -18.88
CA MET A 102 -3.42 -10.75 -18.52
C MET A 102 -3.77 -9.24 -18.58
N LYS A 103 -4.41 -8.78 -19.67
CA LYS A 103 -4.81 -7.37 -19.81
C LYS A 103 -5.74 -6.91 -18.68
N ARG A 104 -6.78 -7.71 -18.39
CA ARG A 104 -7.76 -7.43 -17.34
C ARG A 104 -7.09 -7.37 -15.96
N THR A 105 -6.12 -8.25 -15.73
CA THR A 105 -5.37 -8.31 -14.46
C THR A 105 -4.46 -7.10 -14.30
N LEU A 106 -3.69 -6.73 -15.34
CA LEU A 106 -2.83 -5.54 -15.31
C LEU A 106 -3.65 -4.25 -15.11
N GLY A 107 -4.83 -4.16 -15.73
CA GLY A 107 -5.74 -3.03 -15.53
C GLY A 107 -6.18 -2.88 -14.09
N PHE A 108 -6.62 -3.99 -13.45
CA PHE A 108 -6.99 -4.00 -12.04
C PHE A 108 -5.83 -3.58 -11.13
N GLN A 109 -4.66 -4.17 -11.31
CA GLN A 109 -3.47 -3.87 -10.51
C GLN A 109 -3.11 -2.39 -10.61
N TRP A 110 -3.06 -1.84 -11.82
CA TRP A 110 -2.73 -0.42 -12.06
C TRP A 110 -3.71 0.55 -11.39
N GLU A 111 -5.01 0.33 -11.54
CA GLU A 111 -6.04 1.18 -10.92
C GLU A 111 -6.00 1.10 -9.39
N THR A 112 -5.73 -0.08 -8.84
CA THR A 112 -5.71 -0.31 -7.39
C THR A 112 -4.53 0.40 -6.75
N ASP A 113 -3.29 0.20 -7.21
CA ASP A 113 -2.09 0.84 -6.66
C ASP A 113 -2.16 2.36 -6.75
N THR A 114 -2.65 2.89 -7.89
CA THR A 114 -2.88 4.33 -8.05
C THR A 114 -3.82 4.88 -6.97
N THR A 115 -4.83 4.12 -6.58
CA THR A 115 -5.83 4.52 -5.58
C THR A 115 -5.30 4.35 -4.15
N VAL A 116 -4.63 3.22 -3.88
CA VAL A 116 -4.06 2.90 -2.57
C VAL A 116 -2.98 3.91 -2.21
N GLY A 117 -2.01 4.18 -3.09
CA GLY A 117 -0.93 5.13 -2.84
C GLY A 117 -1.43 6.52 -2.44
N ARG A 118 -2.42 7.07 -3.19
CA ARG A 118 -3.03 8.37 -2.85
C ARG A 118 -3.77 8.36 -1.51
N THR A 119 -4.42 7.25 -1.20
CA THR A 119 -5.21 7.11 0.03
C THR A 119 -4.30 6.97 1.23
N LEU A 120 -3.24 6.16 1.14
CA LEU A 120 -2.27 5.94 2.22
C LEU A 120 -1.45 7.20 2.52
N ALA A 121 -1.12 8.02 1.51
CA ALA A 121 -0.46 9.30 1.73
C ALA A 121 -1.27 10.23 2.63
N ILE A 122 -2.58 10.37 2.37
CA ILE A 122 -3.49 11.18 3.19
C ILE A 122 -3.68 10.54 4.56
N PHE A 123 -3.86 9.22 4.62
CA PHE A 123 -4.05 8.50 5.87
C PHE A 123 -2.84 8.62 6.78
N GLY A 124 -1.64 8.39 6.28
CA GLY A 124 -0.41 8.55 7.04
C GLY A 124 -0.21 9.97 7.54
N ALA A 125 -0.51 10.97 6.70
CA ALA A 125 -0.33 12.38 7.06
C ALA A 125 -1.27 12.87 8.17
N PHE A 126 -2.52 12.39 8.21
CA PHE A 126 -3.54 12.94 9.11
C PHE A 126 -3.96 12.00 10.26
N ALA A 127 -3.81 10.68 10.08
CA ALA A 127 -4.22 9.72 11.10
C ALA A 127 -3.08 9.25 12.00
N ALA A 128 -1.87 9.07 11.46
CA ALA A 128 -0.76 8.55 12.23
C ALA A 128 -0.22 9.60 13.23
N THR A 129 -0.25 9.26 14.51
CA THR A 129 0.35 10.09 15.57
C THR A 129 1.74 9.60 15.98
N ASN A 130 2.14 8.40 15.55
CA ASN A 130 3.48 7.85 15.71
C ASN A 130 4.36 8.20 14.50
N ASP A 131 5.54 8.79 14.72
CA ASP A 131 6.43 9.22 13.64
C ASP A 131 6.93 8.06 12.76
N GLN A 132 7.18 6.88 13.35
CA GLN A 132 7.60 5.71 12.57
C GLN A 132 6.46 5.20 11.68
N LEU A 133 5.21 5.26 12.18
CA LEU A 133 4.03 4.89 11.41
C LEU A 133 3.78 5.91 10.29
N PHE A 134 3.93 7.20 10.56
CA PHE A 134 3.87 8.25 9.54
C PHE A 134 4.92 8.01 8.45
N GLU A 135 6.20 7.80 8.84
CA GLU A 135 7.31 7.60 7.90
C GLU A 135 7.09 6.39 6.99
N ILE A 136 6.66 5.23 7.55
CA ILE A 136 6.44 4.04 6.74
C ILE A 136 5.25 4.21 5.79
N TYR A 137 4.16 4.89 6.18
CA TYR A 137 3.05 5.17 5.27
C TYR A 137 3.46 6.11 4.12
N MET A 138 4.30 7.11 4.39
CA MET A 138 4.85 7.97 3.33
C MET A 138 5.71 7.16 2.36
N ARG A 139 6.51 6.23 2.89
CA ARG A 139 7.36 5.36 2.07
C ARG A 139 6.54 4.35 1.27
N ILE A 140 5.48 3.77 1.85
CA ILE A 140 4.56 2.88 1.14
C ILE A 140 3.83 3.65 0.04
N ALA A 141 3.35 4.86 0.31
CA ALA A 141 2.68 5.66 -0.71
C ALA A 141 3.60 5.99 -1.91
N ASP A 142 4.89 6.18 -1.69
CA ASP A 142 5.90 6.32 -2.74
C ASP A 142 6.14 4.99 -3.48
N ASN A 143 6.19 3.87 -2.76
CA ASN A 143 6.32 2.53 -3.32
C ASN A 143 5.11 2.15 -4.19
N GLU A 144 3.89 2.49 -3.79
CA GLU A 144 2.67 2.32 -4.60
C GLU A 144 2.71 3.13 -5.91
N ASN A 145 3.33 4.33 -5.89
CA ASN A 145 3.56 5.07 -7.12
C ASN A 145 4.57 4.36 -8.03
N LEU A 146 5.59 3.72 -7.49
CA LEU A 146 6.52 2.87 -8.25
C LEU A 146 5.79 1.68 -8.90
N HIS A 147 4.91 1.00 -8.15
CA HIS A 147 4.09 -0.09 -8.66
C HIS A 147 3.20 0.39 -9.81
N ALA A 148 2.44 1.48 -9.62
CA ALA A 148 1.58 2.07 -10.65
C ALA A 148 2.36 2.49 -11.90
N ARG A 149 3.55 3.06 -11.75
CA ARG A 149 4.46 3.39 -12.86
C ARG A 149 4.92 2.15 -13.60
N THR A 150 5.21 1.07 -12.89
CA THR A 150 5.61 -0.21 -13.49
C THR A 150 4.53 -0.77 -14.40
N TYR A 151 3.26 -0.76 -13.98
CA TYR A 151 2.15 -1.16 -14.87
C TYR A 151 2.02 -0.24 -16.08
N SER A 152 2.21 1.06 -15.91
CA SER A 152 2.21 2.02 -17.01
C SER A 152 3.32 1.70 -18.03
N GLU A 153 4.54 1.42 -17.57
CA GLU A 153 5.66 1.06 -18.46
C GLU A 153 5.44 -0.32 -19.12
N ILE A 154 4.85 -1.30 -18.41
CA ILE A 154 4.43 -2.58 -19.00
C ILE A 154 3.47 -2.34 -20.18
N ILE A 155 2.42 -1.55 -19.99
CA ILE A 155 1.44 -1.26 -21.05
C ILE A 155 2.11 -0.52 -22.21
N LYS A 156 2.89 0.51 -21.92
CA LYS A 156 3.61 1.31 -22.91
C LYS A 156 4.59 0.49 -23.77
N SER A 157 5.32 -0.45 -23.17
CA SER A 157 6.28 -1.30 -23.88
C SER A 157 5.63 -2.47 -24.61
N SER A 158 4.45 -2.92 -24.18
CA SER A 158 3.81 -4.14 -24.68
C SER A 158 2.85 -3.93 -25.85
N PHE A 159 2.29 -2.73 -26.03
CA PHE A 159 1.25 -2.48 -27.03
C PHE A 159 1.64 -1.42 -28.05
N ASP A 160 1.16 -1.57 -29.30
CA ASP A 160 1.34 -0.54 -30.34
C ASP A 160 0.34 0.62 -30.16
N ASP A 161 -0.91 0.29 -29.80
CA ASP A 161 -1.97 1.27 -29.52
C ASP A 161 -2.24 1.29 -28.00
N VAL A 162 -1.42 2.05 -27.32
CA VAL A 162 -1.49 2.23 -25.86
C VAL A 162 -2.79 2.91 -25.44
N GLU A 163 -3.26 3.88 -26.23
CA GLU A 163 -4.49 4.64 -25.95
C GLU A 163 -5.74 3.76 -26.00
N ALA A 164 -5.81 2.82 -26.95
CA ALA A 164 -6.91 1.87 -27.02
C ALA A 164 -6.93 0.96 -25.77
N VAL A 165 -5.78 0.43 -25.36
CA VAL A 165 -5.68 -0.42 -24.15
C VAL A 165 -6.02 0.36 -22.89
N LEU A 166 -5.53 1.59 -22.76
CA LEU A 166 -5.89 2.47 -21.64
C LEU A 166 -7.40 2.74 -21.59
N THR A 167 -8.01 2.99 -22.77
CA THR A 167 -9.45 3.20 -22.88
C THR A 167 -10.24 1.97 -22.43
N ASP A 168 -9.79 0.77 -22.83
CA ASP A 168 -10.41 -0.49 -22.39
C ASP A 168 -10.33 -0.69 -20.89
N ILE A 169 -9.16 -0.42 -20.29
CA ILE A 169 -8.95 -0.47 -18.84
C ILE A 169 -9.91 0.48 -18.11
N LEU A 170 -9.90 1.76 -18.49
CA LEU A 170 -10.72 2.79 -17.84
C LEU A 170 -12.24 2.56 -17.99
N ASN A 171 -12.67 1.79 -18.98
CA ASN A 171 -14.08 1.44 -19.18
C ASN A 171 -14.49 0.12 -18.51
N ALA A 172 -13.56 -0.62 -17.91
CA ALA A 172 -13.84 -1.90 -17.25
C ALA A 172 -14.61 -1.68 -15.95
N ARG A 173 -15.95 -1.79 -16.01
CA ARG A 173 -16.83 -1.63 -14.84
C ARG A 173 -16.62 -2.73 -13.79
N GLU A 174 -16.19 -3.90 -14.21
CA GLU A 174 -15.92 -5.06 -13.38
C GLU A 174 -14.80 -4.79 -12.37
N THR A 175 -13.78 -4.01 -12.75
CA THR A 175 -12.74 -3.53 -11.84
C THR A 175 -13.34 -2.67 -10.72
N LEU A 176 -14.22 -1.73 -11.07
CA LEU A 176 -14.89 -0.88 -10.08
C LEU A 176 -15.83 -1.68 -9.16
N GLN A 177 -16.50 -2.71 -9.68
CA GLN A 177 -17.33 -3.60 -8.87
C GLN A 177 -16.48 -4.39 -7.88
N ARG A 178 -15.32 -4.91 -8.33
CA ARG A 178 -14.35 -5.61 -7.49
C ARG A 178 -13.84 -4.73 -6.33
N LEU A 179 -13.63 -3.44 -6.59
CA LEU A 179 -13.10 -2.47 -5.63
C LEU A 179 -14.18 -1.73 -4.83
N ALA A 180 -15.47 -2.01 -5.05
CA ALA A 180 -16.56 -1.20 -4.51
C ALA A 180 -16.52 -1.08 -2.98
N LYS A 181 -16.26 -2.18 -2.25
CA LYS A 181 -16.17 -2.18 -0.79
C LYS A 181 -14.97 -1.37 -0.30
N ALA A 182 -13.79 -1.67 -0.81
CA ALA A 182 -12.56 -0.95 -0.45
C ALA A 182 -12.68 0.55 -0.80
N GLY A 183 -13.16 0.87 -2.00
CA GLY A 183 -13.36 2.25 -2.45
C GLY A 183 -14.34 3.04 -1.58
N ALA A 184 -15.41 2.42 -1.09
CA ALA A 184 -16.35 3.05 -0.17
C ALA A 184 -15.68 3.40 1.17
N VAL A 185 -14.94 2.45 1.76
CA VAL A 185 -14.20 2.67 3.02
C VAL A 185 -13.11 3.72 2.84
N PHE A 186 -12.35 3.67 1.74
CA PHE A 186 -11.29 4.65 1.44
C PHE A 186 -11.87 6.05 1.26
N THR A 187 -12.97 6.18 0.53
CA THR A 187 -13.66 7.46 0.34
C THR A 187 -14.17 8.02 1.66
N LYS A 188 -14.76 7.18 2.50
CA LYS A 188 -15.26 7.58 3.83
C LYS A 188 -14.08 8.06 4.70
N MET A 189 -13.00 7.27 4.80
CA MET A 189 -11.84 7.62 5.62
C MET A 189 -11.22 8.95 5.18
N ARG A 190 -11.03 9.15 3.88
CA ARG A 190 -10.49 10.39 3.34
C ARG A 190 -11.34 11.61 3.72
N ARG A 191 -12.67 11.50 3.66
CA ARG A 191 -13.59 12.58 4.09
C ARG A 191 -13.48 12.84 5.58
N THR A 192 -13.52 11.79 6.40
CA THR A 192 -13.37 11.86 7.85
C THR A 192 -12.09 12.58 8.27
N LEU A 193 -10.96 12.23 7.65
CA LEU A 193 -9.68 12.89 7.93
C LEU A 193 -9.69 14.38 7.59
N CYS A 194 -10.27 14.76 6.45
CA CYS A 194 -10.44 16.17 6.07
C CYS A 194 -11.37 16.93 7.04
N GLU A 195 -12.46 16.32 7.49
CA GLU A 195 -13.39 16.92 8.45
C GLU A 195 -12.73 17.16 9.80
N VAL A 196 -11.93 16.21 10.28
CA VAL A 196 -11.16 16.36 11.52
C VAL A 196 -10.12 17.46 11.40
N GLU A 197 -9.35 17.48 10.31
CA GLU A 197 -8.32 18.49 10.07
C GLU A 197 -8.89 19.91 9.98
N LEU A 198 -10.08 20.04 9.41
CA LEU A 198 -10.80 21.32 9.34
C LEU A 198 -11.53 21.70 10.65
N GLY A 199 -11.45 20.86 11.69
CA GLY A 199 -12.15 21.08 12.95
C GLY A 199 -13.67 20.96 12.85
N LEU A 200 -14.18 20.29 11.81
CA LEU A 200 -15.60 20.03 11.60
C LEU A 200 -16.08 18.76 12.34
N ARG A 201 -15.15 17.94 12.78
CA ARG A 201 -15.38 16.71 13.51
C ARG A 201 -14.30 16.50 14.56
N GLU A 202 -14.67 15.96 15.71
CA GLU A 202 -13.74 15.57 16.77
C GLU A 202 -13.19 14.17 16.55
N LYS A 203 -12.02 13.87 17.16
CA LYS A 203 -11.44 12.53 17.23
C LYS A 203 -12.15 11.72 18.33
N ASP A 204 -13.42 11.40 18.10
CA ASP A 204 -14.25 10.61 19.00
C ASP A 204 -14.06 9.09 18.78
N GLU A 205 -14.80 8.28 19.52
CA GLU A 205 -14.77 6.82 19.40
C GLU A 205 -15.15 6.36 17.98
N GLN A 206 -16.13 7.03 17.33
CA GLN A 206 -16.53 6.71 15.97
C GLN A 206 -15.40 6.97 14.96
N TYR A 207 -14.62 8.04 15.16
CA TYR A 207 -13.42 8.31 14.36
C TYR A 207 -12.42 7.14 14.43
N TYR A 208 -12.14 6.62 15.64
CA TYR A 208 -11.22 5.49 15.79
C TYR A 208 -11.80 4.17 15.28
N GLN A 209 -13.12 3.96 15.33
CA GLN A 209 -13.76 2.82 14.65
C GLN A 209 -13.51 2.88 13.14
N GLU A 210 -13.68 4.05 12.51
CA GLU A 210 -13.46 4.23 11.08
C GLU A 210 -11.99 4.02 10.70
N ILE A 211 -11.04 4.48 11.52
CA ILE A 211 -9.61 4.18 11.34
C ILE A 211 -9.38 2.66 11.39
N TYR A 212 -9.92 1.97 12.38
CA TYR A 212 -9.74 0.52 12.51
C TYR A 212 -10.28 -0.24 11.30
N LEU A 213 -11.51 0.08 10.85
CA LEU A 213 -12.11 -0.56 9.68
C LEU A 213 -11.37 -0.22 8.38
N PHE A 214 -10.82 0.97 8.27
CA PHE A 214 -9.96 1.34 7.14
C PHE A 214 -8.70 0.46 7.09
N ILE A 215 -7.99 0.30 8.21
CA ILE A 215 -6.78 -0.53 8.29
C ILE A 215 -7.10 -2.00 7.99
N VAL A 216 -8.22 -2.52 8.51
CA VAL A 216 -8.73 -3.86 8.19
C VAL A 216 -8.95 -4.01 6.68
N THR A 217 -9.57 -3.00 6.05
CA THR A 217 -9.85 -3.04 4.61
C THR A 217 -8.56 -3.00 3.79
N VAL A 218 -7.61 -2.12 4.13
CA VAL A 218 -6.29 -2.10 3.47
C VAL A 218 -5.62 -3.47 3.59
N TYR A 219 -5.56 -4.04 4.80
CA TYR A 219 -4.98 -5.37 5.01
C TYR A 219 -5.66 -6.47 4.17
N CYS A 220 -6.98 -6.39 3.96
CA CYS A 220 -7.70 -7.31 3.08
C CYS A 220 -7.36 -7.07 1.60
N VAL A 221 -7.24 -5.83 1.15
CA VAL A 221 -6.83 -5.50 -0.23
C VAL A 221 -5.46 -6.10 -0.52
N GLU A 222 -4.48 -5.85 0.35
CA GLU A 222 -3.10 -6.34 0.20
C GLU A 222 -3.02 -7.88 0.24
N ARG A 223 -3.68 -8.49 1.21
CA ARG A 223 -3.56 -9.94 1.45
C ARG A 223 -4.46 -10.79 0.57
N ILE A 224 -5.60 -10.26 0.09
CA ILE A 224 -6.57 -11.03 -0.68
C ILE A 224 -6.59 -10.57 -2.14
N GLN A 225 -6.88 -9.29 -2.41
CA GLN A 225 -7.14 -8.80 -3.77
C GLN A 225 -5.86 -8.78 -4.61
N PHE A 226 -4.76 -8.26 -4.08
CA PHE A 226 -3.49 -8.26 -4.81
C PHE A 226 -2.96 -9.68 -5.01
N LEU A 227 -2.93 -10.52 -3.98
CA LEU A 227 -2.43 -11.88 -4.13
C LEU A 227 -3.31 -12.75 -5.04
N SER A 228 -4.61 -12.44 -5.15
CA SER A 228 -5.50 -13.05 -6.14
C SER A 228 -5.08 -12.66 -7.57
N SER A 229 -4.82 -11.37 -7.80
CA SER A 229 -4.41 -10.88 -9.12
C SER A 229 -3.01 -11.36 -9.52
N PHE A 230 -2.05 -11.39 -8.59
CA PHE A 230 -0.70 -11.90 -8.84
C PHE A 230 -0.72 -13.38 -9.24
N ALA A 231 -1.66 -14.17 -8.71
CA ALA A 231 -1.78 -15.56 -9.09
C ALA A 231 -2.06 -15.75 -10.60
N ILE A 232 -2.86 -14.85 -11.20
CA ILE A 232 -3.10 -14.89 -12.64
C ILE A 232 -1.82 -14.53 -13.41
N THR A 233 -1.13 -13.46 -13.05
CA THR A 233 0.12 -13.04 -13.69
C THR A 233 1.19 -14.13 -13.58
N PHE A 234 1.36 -14.70 -12.39
CA PHE A 234 2.36 -15.77 -12.19
C PHE A 234 2.01 -17.08 -12.88
N CYS A 235 0.73 -17.33 -13.16
CA CYS A 235 0.33 -18.47 -13.98
C CYS A 235 0.91 -18.38 -15.40
N TYR A 236 0.95 -17.20 -15.99
CA TYR A 236 1.63 -16.97 -17.28
C TYR A 236 3.15 -17.17 -17.15
N GLY A 237 3.77 -16.57 -16.15
CA GLY A 237 5.20 -16.75 -15.87
C GLY A 237 5.59 -18.22 -15.71
N GLN A 238 4.79 -18.99 -14.96
CA GLN A 238 4.97 -20.42 -14.76
C GLN A 238 4.86 -21.24 -16.07
N ALA A 239 4.01 -20.78 -16.98
CA ALA A 239 3.86 -21.38 -18.30
C ALA A 239 4.92 -20.93 -19.33
N GLY A 240 5.87 -20.08 -18.93
CA GLY A 240 6.92 -19.54 -19.79
C GLY A 240 6.48 -18.38 -20.68
N HIS A 241 5.38 -17.70 -20.32
CA HIS A 241 4.84 -16.57 -21.04
C HIS A 241 4.94 -15.29 -20.22
N PHE A 242 5.15 -14.15 -20.89
CA PHE A 242 5.22 -12.82 -20.25
C PHE A 242 6.16 -12.79 -19.04
N ILE A 243 7.35 -13.39 -19.19
CA ILE A 243 8.32 -13.57 -18.09
C ILE A 243 8.76 -12.22 -17.52
N GLU A 244 8.99 -11.20 -18.37
CA GLU A 244 9.38 -9.87 -17.92
C GLU A 244 8.25 -9.24 -17.07
N ILE A 245 6.99 -9.34 -17.50
CA ILE A 245 5.83 -8.88 -16.73
C ILE A 245 5.74 -9.64 -15.40
N ALA A 246 5.87 -10.97 -15.44
CA ALA A 246 5.81 -11.78 -14.22
C ALA A 246 6.94 -11.43 -13.23
N ASN A 247 8.14 -11.11 -13.74
CA ASN A 247 9.27 -10.67 -12.89
C ASN A 247 9.03 -9.27 -12.32
N SER A 248 8.49 -8.31 -13.09
CA SER A 248 8.08 -7.00 -12.57
C SER A 248 7.05 -7.15 -11.45
N VAL A 249 6.00 -7.93 -11.69
CA VAL A 249 4.95 -8.19 -10.69
C VAL A 249 5.48 -8.98 -9.49
N ARG A 250 6.56 -9.76 -9.65
CA ARG A 250 7.22 -10.43 -8.52
C ARG A 250 7.92 -9.43 -7.59
N LEU A 251 8.53 -8.36 -8.12
CA LEU A 251 9.10 -7.29 -7.30
C LEU A 251 7.99 -6.58 -6.51
N ILE A 252 6.89 -6.25 -7.18
CA ILE A 252 5.69 -5.70 -6.53
C ILE A 252 5.18 -6.65 -5.44
N CYS A 253 4.96 -7.92 -5.77
CA CYS A 253 4.48 -8.93 -4.82
C CYS A 253 5.39 -9.10 -3.59
N ARG A 254 6.70 -8.95 -3.75
CA ARG A 254 7.65 -8.93 -2.63
C ARG A 254 7.35 -7.79 -1.67
N ASP A 255 7.18 -6.59 -2.20
CA ASP A 255 6.92 -5.40 -1.40
C ASP A 255 5.56 -5.53 -0.69
N GLU A 256 4.53 -5.98 -1.40
CA GLU A 256 3.20 -6.24 -0.85
C GLU A 256 3.23 -7.29 0.27
N TYR A 257 3.79 -8.45 -0.02
CA TYR A 257 3.73 -9.59 0.90
C TYR A 257 4.63 -9.42 2.12
N GLU A 258 5.86 -8.93 1.91
CA GLU A 258 6.85 -8.80 2.98
C GLU A 258 6.69 -7.55 3.83
N ILE A 259 6.05 -6.50 3.30
CA ILE A 259 5.97 -5.22 3.98
C ILE A 259 4.53 -4.80 4.21
N HIS A 260 3.72 -4.56 3.16
CA HIS A 260 2.38 -4.03 3.32
C HIS A 260 1.47 -4.97 4.11
N VAL A 261 1.43 -6.26 3.76
CA VAL A 261 0.66 -7.29 4.48
C VAL A 261 1.14 -7.43 5.93
N LYS A 262 2.46 -7.47 6.17
CA LYS A 262 3.01 -7.60 7.52
C LYS A 262 2.76 -6.38 8.37
N LEU A 263 2.87 -5.18 7.79
CA LEU A 263 2.51 -3.93 8.46
C LEU A 263 1.03 -3.90 8.80
N GLY A 264 0.14 -4.17 7.84
CA GLY A 264 -1.30 -4.23 8.06
C GLY A 264 -1.66 -5.18 9.21
N LYS A 265 -1.12 -6.39 9.19
CA LYS A 265 -1.29 -7.38 10.26
C LYS A 265 -0.81 -6.86 11.62
N TYR A 266 0.36 -6.24 11.67
CA TYR A 266 0.92 -5.67 12.89
C TYR A 266 0.02 -4.58 13.46
N ILE A 267 -0.41 -3.64 12.60
CA ILE A 267 -1.22 -2.49 13.02
C ILE A 267 -2.60 -2.93 13.54
N VAL A 268 -3.32 -3.84 12.84
CA VAL A 268 -4.63 -4.33 13.33
C VAL A 268 -4.52 -5.02 14.68
N GLN A 269 -3.39 -5.69 14.97
CA GLN A 269 -3.14 -6.33 16.25
C GLN A 269 -2.80 -5.31 17.35
N LYS A 270 -2.04 -4.26 17.03
CA LYS A 270 -1.51 -3.25 17.96
C LYS A 270 -2.39 -2.02 18.10
N PHE A 271 -3.48 -1.91 17.36
CA PHE A 271 -4.35 -0.73 17.33
C PHE A 271 -4.86 -0.27 18.71
N ALA A 272 -5.16 -1.21 19.59
CA ALA A 272 -5.77 -0.96 20.90
C ALA A 272 -4.69 -0.62 21.95
N GLU A 273 -4.32 0.66 22.06
CA GLU A 273 -3.24 1.14 22.93
C GLU A 273 -3.73 1.96 24.14
N ASP A 274 -4.99 2.41 24.13
CA ASP A 274 -5.63 3.13 25.22
C ASP A 274 -7.15 2.86 25.28
N ALA A 275 -7.84 3.49 26.23
CA ALA A 275 -9.25 3.22 26.47
C ALA A 275 -10.13 3.47 25.25
N ILE A 276 -9.90 4.57 24.51
CA ILE A 276 -10.73 4.93 23.36
C ILE A 276 -10.50 4.00 22.18
N THR A 277 -9.26 3.62 21.90
CA THR A 277 -8.93 2.70 20.79
C THR A 277 -9.32 1.25 21.14
N VAL A 278 -9.28 0.84 22.39
CA VAL A 278 -9.79 -0.46 22.86
C VAL A 278 -11.31 -0.54 22.65
N GLU A 279 -12.06 0.49 23.06
CA GLU A 279 -13.51 0.54 22.90
C GLU A 279 -13.90 0.62 21.40
N ALA A 280 -13.28 1.50 20.65
CA ALA A 280 -13.50 1.64 19.21
C ALA A 280 -13.26 0.32 18.46
N LYS A 281 -12.17 -0.39 18.76
CA LYS A 281 -11.90 -1.71 18.18
C LYS A 281 -12.98 -2.72 18.52
N ALA A 282 -13.42 -2.77 19.79
CA ALA A 282 -14.46 -3.70 20.22
C ALA A 282 -15.79 -3.47 19.51
N LEU A 283 -16.18 -2.20 19.31
CA LEU A 283 -17.41 -1.82 18.62
C LEU A 283 -17.33 -2.04 17.10
N ALA A 284 -16.15 -1.83 16.50
CA ALA A 284 -15.95 -2.07 15.08
C ALA A 284 -15.81 -3.56 14.73
N PHE A 285 -15.38 -4.39 15.67
CA PHE A 285 -15.01 -5.79 15.43
C PHE A 285 -16.11 -6.64 14.76
N PRO A 286 -17.41 -6.49 15.06
CA PRO A 286 -18.47 -7.23 14.35
C PRO A 286 -18.49 -7.00 12.83
N GLN A 287 -18.04 -5.83 12.36
CA GLN A 287 -18.00 -5.48 10.94
C GLN A 287 -16.79 -6.10 10.21
N VAL A 288 -15.78 -6.58 10.94
CA VAL A 288 -14.56 -7.16 10.33
C VAL A 288 -14.89 -8.37 9.47
N LYS A 289 -15.74 -9.25 9.98
CA LYS A 289 -16.17 -10.44 9.23
C LYS A 289 -16.88 -10.07 7.94
N GLU A 290 -17.80 -9.12 7.99
CA GLU A 290 -18.55 -8.61 6.83
C GLU A 290 -17.60 -8.05 5.75
N ILE A 291 -16.58 -7.27 6.15
CA ILE A 291 -15.59 -6.73 5.21
C ILE A 291 -14.83 -7.86 4.50
N ILE A 292 -14.39 -8.89 5.25
CA ILE A 292 -13.63 -10.00 4.67
C ILE A 292 -14.53 -10.79 3.72
N ASP A 293 -15.79 -11.08 4.12
CA ASP A 293 -16.73 -11.82 3.30
C ASP A 293 -17.08 -11.09 2.01
N GLU A 294 -17.35 -9.79 2.07
CA GLU A 294 -17.66 -8.98 0.89
C GLU A 294 -16.47 -8.89 -0.08
N ILE A 295 -15.24 -8.73 0.44
CA ILE A 295 -14.03 -8.73 -0.40
C ILE A 295 -13.81 -10.12 -1.02
N ARG A 296 -13.99 -11.20 -0.26
CA ARG A 296 -13.90 -12.58 -0.78
C ARG A 296 -14.88 -12.81 -1.91
N GLU A 297 -16.15 -12.43 -1.72
CA GLU A 297 -17.19 -12.59 -2.72
C GLU A 297 -16.90 -11.77 -3.98
N ALA A 298 -16.45 -10.52 -3.81
CA ALA A 298 -16.03 -9.68 -4.92
C ALA A 298 -14.88 -10.33 -5.72
N GLU A 299 -13.92 -10.97 -5.05
CA GLU A 299 -12.85 -11.70 -5.72
C GLU A 299 -13.37 -12.92 -6.49
N HIS A 300 -14.28 -13.72 -5.92
CA HIS A 300 -14.87 -14.86 -6.59
C HIS A 300 -15.63 -14.44 -7.85
N VAL A 301 -16.42 -13.36 -7.79
CA VAL A 301 -17.12 -12.79 -8.95
C VAL A 301 -16.14 -12.22 -9.98
N SER A 302 -15.10 -11.54 -9.51
CA SER A 302 -14.08 -10.98 -10.39
C SER A 302 -13.31 -12.04 -11.18
N LEU A 303 -13.04 -13.20 -10.58
CA LEU A 303 -12.38 -14.32 -11.27
C LEU A 303 -13.21 -14.84 -12.45
N ASP A 304 -14.55 -14.83 -12.36
CA ASP A 304 -15.41 -15.18 -13.49
C ASP A 304 -15.22 -14.23 -14.67
N TYR A 305 -15.10 -12.93 -14.42
CA TYR A 305 -14.79 -11.94 -15.44
C TYR A 305 -13.35 -12.06 -15.96
N GLN A 306 -12.37 -12.13 -15.07
CA GLN A 306 -10.96 -12.15 -15.46
C GLN A 306 -10.60 -13.37 -16.31
N LEU A 307 -11.18 -14.53 -16.01
CA LEU A 307 -10.90 -15.80 -16.67
C LEU A 307 -12.01 -16.24 -17.66
N GLU A 308 -13.01 -15.38 -17.93
CA GLU A 308 -14.15 -15.65 -18.80
C GLU A 308 -13.73 -16.28 -20.14
N THR A 309 -12.74 -15.68 -20.78
CA THR A 309 -12.29 -16.09 -22.13
C THR A 309 -11.61 -17.45 -22.17
N VAL A 310 -11.12 -17.93 -21.02
CA VAL A 310 -10.45 -19.24 -20.87
C VAL A 310 -11.22 -20.20 -19.97
N ALA A 311 -12.44 -19.87 -19.55
CA ALA A 311 -13.22 -20.64 -18.58
C ALA A 311 -13.44 -22.12 -18.99
N HIS A 312 -13.49 -22.41 -20.28
CA HIS A 312 -13.75 -23.74 -20.83
C HIS A 312 -12.52 -24.68 -20.81
N GLU A 313 -11.30 -24.12 -20.83
CA GLU A 313 -10.05 -24.92 -20.85
C GLU A 313 -9.13 -24.66 -19.65
N GLY A 314 -9.44 -23.61 -18.87
CA GLY A 314 -8.58 -23.10 -17.81
C GLY A 314 -7.40 -22.27 -18.33
N LEU A 315 -6.76 -21.54 -17.44
CA LEU A 315 -5.55 -20.79 -17.73
C LEU A 315 -4.33 -21.72 -17.54
N PHE A 316 -3.73 -22.17 -18.63
CA PHE A 316 -2.61 -23.12 -18.63
C PHE A 316 -2.83 -24.36 -17.76
N GLY A 317 -4.08 -24.88 -17.77
CA GLY A 317 -4.47 -26.10 -17.05
C GLY A 317 -5.01 -25.85 -15.64
N PHE A 318 -5.06 -24.62 -15.17
CA PHE A 318 -5.71 -24.25 -13.91
C PHE A 318 -7.11 -23.70 -14.16
N SER A 319 -8.10 -24.29 -13.50
CA SER A 319 -9.52 -23.89 -13.59
C SER A 319 -9.79 -22.61 -12.77
N VAL A 320 -10.91 -21.95 -13.03
CA VAL A 320 -11.39 -20.83 -12.20
C VAL A 320 -11.51 -21.24 -10.72
N ASP A 321 -11.94 -22.49 -10.45
CA ASP A 321 -12.07 -22.99 -9.08
C ASP A 321 -10.72 -23.19 -8.37
N ASP A 322 -9.63 -23.40 -9.10
CA ASP A 322 -8.30 -23.45 -8.51
C ASP A 322 -7.88 -22.05 -8.03
N PHE A 323 -8.19 -20.99 -8.79
CA PHE A 323 -7.99 -19.60 -8.36
C PHE A 323 -8.91 -19.20 -7.21
N ARG A 324 -10.18 -19.62 -7.20
CA ARG A 324 -11.07 -19.42 -6.05
C ARG A 324 -10.55 -20.07 -4.78
N THR A 325 -9.99 -21.29 -4.90
CA THR A 325 -9.34 -21.97 -3.76
C THR A 325 -8.15 -21.17 -3.21
N TRP A 326 -7.41 -20.48 -4.08
CA TRP A 326 -6.34 -19.58 -3.67
C TRP A 326 -6.89 -18.35 -2.91
N VAL A 327 -7.95 -17.74 -3.39
CA VAL A 327 -8.64 -16.63 -2.68
C VAL A 327 -9.08 -17.10 -1.30
N ASP A 328 -9.72 -18.25 -1.18
CA ASP A 328 -10.18 -18.83 0.08
C ASP A 328 -9.01 -19.10 1.04
N PHE A 329 -7.88 -19.56 0.53
CA PHE A 329 -6.65 -19.73 1.30
C PHE A 329 -6.12 -18.41 1.83
N CYS A 330 -6.13 -17.36 1.02
CA CYS A 330 -5.74 -16.01 1.43
C CYS A 330 -6.69 -15.44 2.49
N CYS A 331 -8.00 -15.59 2.29
CA CYS A 331 -9.01 -15.18 3.26
C CYS A 331 -8.86 -15.91 4.60
N ALA A 332 -8.58 -17.20 4.60
CA ALA A 332 -8.39 -17.97 5.82
C ALA A 332 -7.23 -17.44 6.69
N ASP A 333 -6.15 -16.94 6.08
CA ASP A 333 -5.05 -16.29 6.81
C ASP A 333 -5.50 -14.97 7.45
N VAL A 334 -6.30 -14.17 6.74
CA VAL A 334 -6.91 -12.94 7.28
C VAL A 334 -7.84 -13.27 8.45
N TYR A 335 -8.75 -14.23 8.28
CA TYR A 335 -9.64 -14.70 9.34
C TYR A 335 -8.87 -15.13 10.59
N LYS A 336 -7.79 -15.90 10.40
CA LYS A 336 -6.90 -16.33 11.49
C LYS A 336 -6.28 -15.15 12.23
N THR A 337 -5.92 -14.06 11.54
CA THR A 337 -5.35 -12.86 12.17
C THR A 337 -6.32 -12.23 13.16
N PHE A 338 -7.62 -12.28 12.88
CA PHE A 338 -8.69 -11.76 13.75
C PHE A 338 -9.26 -12.79 14.74
N GLY A 339 -8.86 -14.06 14.66
CA GLY A 339 -9.42 -15.13 15.48
C GLY A 339 -10.90 -15.43 15.15
N ILE A 340 -11.34 -15.12 13.94
CA ILE A 340 -12.71 -15.36 13.46
C ILE A 340 -12.74 -16.68 12.70
N THR A 341 -13.79 -17.47 12.90
CA THR A 341 -14.02 -18.70 12.12
C THR A 341 -14.78 -18.35 10.84
N PRO A 342 -14.25 -18.68 9.65
CA PRO A 342 -14.96 -18.46 8.40
C PRO A 342 -16.18 -19.40 8.26
N ASP A 343 -17.19 -18.97 7.47
CA ASP A 343 -18.39 -19.77 7.18
C ASP A 343 -18.23 -20.67 5.94
N PHE A 344 -17.03 -20.78 5.40
CA PHE A 344 -16.69 -21.66 4.29
C PHE A 344 -15.66 -22.71 4.69
N GLU A 345 -15.57 -23.79 3.91
CA GLU A 345 -14.56 -24.83 4.12
C GLU A 345 -13.18 -24.29 3.79
N VAL A 346 -12.34 -24.15 4.81
CA VAL A 346 -10.96 -23.67 4.64
C VAL A 346 -10.13 -24.70 3.90
N PRO A 347 -9.54 -24.36 2.74
CA PRO A 347 -8.68 -25.27 2.02
C PRO A 347 -7.45 -25.65 2.86
N LYS A 348 -7.16 -26.94 2.96
CA LYS A 348 -5.92 -27.41 3.63
C LYS A 348 -4.66 -26.97 2.89
N ASN A 349 -4.73 -26.94 1.55
CA ASN A 349 -3.70 -26.44 0.66
C ASN A 349 -4.39 -25.72 -0.50
N HIS A 350 -3.75 -24.68 -1.03
CA HIS A 350 -4.19 -24.07 -2.28
C HIS A 350 -3.82 -24.96 -3.48
N ARG A 351 -4.54 -24.78 -4.60
CA ARG A 351 -4.38 -25.59 -5.80
C ARG A 351 -3.45 -24.97 -6.85
N LEU A 352 -2.74 -23.89 -6.51
CA LEU A 352 -1.80 -23.17 -7.37
C LEU A 352 -0.36 -23.36 -6.85
N PRO A 353 0.28 -24.53 -7.04
CA PRO A 353 1.56 -24.86 -6.41
C PRO A 353 2.67 -23.86 -6.76
N TYR A 354 2.64 -23.26 -7.96
CA TYR A 354 3.59 -22.23 -8.38
C TYR A 354 3.59 -20.98 -7.47
N MET A 355 2.50 -20.70 -6.79
CA MET A 355 2.44 -19.55 -5.86
C MET A 355 3.46 -19.69 -4.72
N ASN A 356 3.81 -20.91 -4.30
CA ASN A 356 4.84 -21.13 -3.29
C ASN A 356 6.22 -20.64 -3.75
N ASP A 357 6.52 -20.79 -5.03
CA ASP A 357 7.82 -20.38 -5.59
C ASP A 357 7.84 -18.88 -5.90
N TRP A 358 6.74 -18.35 -6.46
CA TRP A 358 6.63 -16.95 -6.84
C TRP A 358 6.51 -15.99 -5.65
N THR A 359 5.94 -16.43 -4.53
CA THR A 359 5.86 -15.66 -3.28
C THR A 359 7.00 -15.93 -2.31
N ASN A 360 7.90 -16.88 -2.63
CA ASN A 360 9.06 -17.16 -1.79
C ASN A 360 10.20 -16.20 -2.12
N ASN A 361 10.48 -15.29 -1.17
CA ASN A 361 11.52 -14.29 -1.30
C ASN A 361 12.93 -14.79 -0.88
N ASP A 362 13.03 -15.96 -0.23
CA ASP A 362 14.33 -16.56 0.13
C ASP A 362 15.13 -16.98 -1.12
N ASN A 363 14.45 -17.21 -2.25
CA ASN A 363 15.02 -17.56 -3.54
C ASN A 363 15.25 -16.35 -4.47
N PHE A 364 15.09 -15.13 -3.98
CA PHE A 364 15.35 -13.92 -4.75
C PHE A 364 16.88 -13.80 -4.93
N GLN A 365 17.40 -14.31 -6.04
CA GLN A 365 18.78 -14.00 -6.42
C GLN A 365 18.81 -12.53 -6.81
N GLN A 366 19.52 -11.73 -6.02
CA GLN A 366 19.88 -10.38 -6.45
C GLN A 366 20.63 -10.50 -7.78
N SER A 367 20.21 -9.70 -8.77
CA SER A 367 20.95 -9.64 -10.01
C SER A 367 22.36 -9.08 -9.74
N PRO A 368 23.39 -9.42 -10.56
CA PRO A 368 24.70 -8.79 -10.43
C PRO A 368 24.67 -7.25 -10.45
N GLN A 369 23.63 -6.66 -11.04
CA GLN A 369 23.39 -5.23 -11.05
C GLN A 369 22.91 -4.72 -9.69
N GLU A 370 22.07 -5.49 -8.97
CA GLU A 370 21.65 -5.15 -7.61
C GLU A 370 22.81 -5.23 -6.62
N GLU A 371 23.72 -6.20 -6.75
CA GLU A 371 24.96 -6.26 -5.98
C GLU A 371 25.86 -5.04 -6.25
N ASN A 372 25.95 -4.58 -7.49
CA ASN A 372 26.70 -3.39 -7.85
C ASN A 372 26.03 -2.12 -7.32
N ALA A 373 24.70 -2.03 -7.32
CA ALA A 373 23.97 -0.90 -6.75
C ALA A 373 24.11 -0.82 -5.22
N VAL A 374 24.09 -1.97 -4.54
CA VAL A 374 24.36 -2.05 -3.09
C VAL A 374 25.81 -1.65 -2.79
N ASN A 375 26.80 -2.10 -3.57
CA ASN A 375 28.19 -1.71 -3.42
C ASN A 375 28.41 -0.21 -3.71
N TYR A 376 27.66 0.37 -4.63
CA TYR A 376 27.74 1.82 -4.92
C TYR A 376 27.17 2.66 -3.78
N ARG A 377 26.14 2.18 -3.08
CA ARG A 377 25.57 2.86 -1.89
C ARG A 377 26.39 2.63 -0.63
N LEU A 378 27.11 1.55 -0.53
CA LEU A 378 27.96 1.20 0.62
C LEU A 378 29.37 1.77 0.54
N LEU A 379 29.79 2.32 -0.60
CA LEU A 379 30.99 3.13 -0.62
C LEU A 379 30.68 4.42 0.15
N PRO A 380 31.17 4.57 1.39
CA PRO A 380 31.17 5.88 2.00
C PRO A 380 31.91 6.76 1.00
N MET A 381 31.30 7.84 0.53
CA MET A 381 32.08 8.89 -0.10
C MET A 381 33.20 9.20 0.87
N SER A 382 34.43 8.77 0.55
CA SER A 382 35.58 9.20 1.30
C SER A 382 35.57 10.71 1.17
N ARG A 383 35.27 11.39 2.25
CA ARG A 383 35.47 12.82 2.32
C ARG A 383 36.96 13.02 2.37
N ASP A 384 37.59 13.08 1.21
CA ASP A 384 39.00 13.48 1.06
C ASP A 384 39.21 14.98 1.42
N ASP A 385 38.11 15.67 1.76
CA ASP A 385 38.09 17.07 2.17
C ASP A 385 38.31 17.30 3.68
N ARG A 386 38.48 16.23 4.48
CA ARG A 386 38.79 16.38 5.93
C ARG A 386 40.08 17.06 6.25
N ASP A 387 41.01 17.12 5.31
CA ASP A 387 42.33 17.73 5.49
C ASP A 387 42.53 19.01 4.68
N VAL A 388 41.51 19.56 4.02
CA VAL A 388 41.60 20.85 3.35
C VAL A 388 41.31 21.95 4.36
N VAL A 389 42.37 22.48 4.96
CA VAL A 389 42.30 23.70 5.72
C VAL A 389 42.13 24.85 4.74
N PHE A 390 40.90 25.38 4.62
CA PHE A 390 40.70 26.65 3.93
C PHE A 390 41.33 27.77 4.77
N ALA A 391 42.53 28.23 4.40
CA ALA A 391 43.05 29.47 4.89
C ALA A 391 42.25 30.62 4.28
N CYS A 392 41.26 31.12 5.01
CA CYS A 392 40.64 32.41 4.68
C CYS A 392 41.63 33.51 5.00
N ASN A 393 42.32 34.05 3.98
CA ASN A 393 42.98 35.34 4.08
C ASN A 393 41.90 36.40 3.86
N PHE A 394 41.56 37.12 4.94
CA PHE A 394 40.85 38.39 4.88
C PHE A 394 41.88 39.52 4.71
#